data_5262eb1863436a0e8251986b8a5657e0
#
_entry.id   5262eb1863436a0e8251986b8a5657e0
#
_cell.length_a   1.000
_cell.length_b   1.000
_cell.length_c   1.000
_cell.angle_alpha   90.00
_cell.angle_beta   90.00
_cell.angle_gamma   90.00
#
_symmetry.space_group_name_H-M   'P 1'
#
loop_
_entity.id
_entity.type
_entity.pdbx_description
1 polymer ?
#
loop_
_entity_poly.entity_id
_entity_poly.type
_entity_poly.pdbx_seq_one_letter_code
_entity_poly.pdbx_strand_id
1 'polypeptide(L)'
;LVTSFHPLTVYLYGEGLARFATETYDTSNPDERCGHLTNYSLNKFNEKFVKNTNEEQDDRGSKWSLTAFKRRLVAEWGEDKAAEVWRAIDDLVVKTVIAAEPSITSALEDTVPAATRGEPVRQCFQVFGFDVMLDASGKPYLLEVNLDPALRTESPLDLRIKSGMLTDLLNVVGMPLPPRAATAADPKADADVAIAAAALATV
;
A
#
# COMPACT_ATOMS: atom_id res chain seq x y z
N LEU A 1 2.86 6.20 0.58
CA LEU A 1 4.19 6.78 0.55
C LEU A 1 4.10 8.29 0.78
N VAL A 2 4.80 8.78 1.77
CA VAL A 2 5.04 10.22 1.98
C VAL A 2 6.48 10.52 1.62
N THR A 3 6.67 11.45 0.69
CA THR A 3 8.00 11.83 0.17
C THR A 3 8.43 13.22 0.64
N SER A 4 7.51 14.01 1.18
CA SER A 4 7.79 15.31 1.77
C SER A 4 6.68 15.69 2.74
N PHE A 5 7.04 16.38 3.82
CA PHE A 5 6.08 17.02 4.72
C PHE A 5 6.03 18.54 4.52
N HIS A 6 6.97 19.11 3.76
CA HIS A 6 6.96 20.53 3.43
C HIS A 6 7.49 20.80 2.00
N PRO A 7 6.61 21.01 1.01
CA PRO A 7 5.15 20.82 1.07
C PRO A 7 4.77 19.35 1.25
N LEU A 8 3.63 19.09 1.89
CA LEU A 8 3.15 17.73 2.10
C LEU A 8 2.87 17.05 0.74
N THR A 9 3.55 15.93 0.50
CA THR A 9 3.42 15.15 -0.73
C THR A 9 3.19 13.68 -0.39
N VAL A 10 2.01 13.18 -0.77
CA VAL A 10 1.54 11.82 -0.48
C VAL A 10 1.18 11.10 -1.77
N TYR A 11 1.65 9.87 -1.91
CA TYR A 11 1.27 8.96 -2.98
C TYR A 11 0.54 7.76 -2.37
N LEU A 12 -0.65 7.48 -2.86
CA LEU A 12 -1.40 6.29 -2.49
C LEU A 12 -1.20 5.22 -3.58
N TYR A 13 -0.70 4.05 -3.17
CA TYR A 13 -0.54 2.95 -4.10
C TYR A 13 -1.90 2.43 -4.55
N GLY A 14 -2.12 2.28 -5.85
CA GLY A 14 -3.42 1.92 -6.42
C GLY A 14 -3.86 0.48 -6.16
N GLU A 15 -2.95 -0.36 -5.65
CA GLU A 15 -3.20 -1.77 -5.34
C GLU A 15 -2.99 -2.04 -3.84
N GLY A 16 -3.49 -3.19 -3.37
CA GLY A 16 -3.41 -3.60 -1.98
C GLY A 16 -4.05 -4.96 -1.75
N LEU A 17 -4.30 -5.28 -0.49
CA LEU A 17 -4.84 -6.58 -0.08
C LEU A 17 -6.13 -6.38 0.72
N ALA A 18 -7.22 -7.02 0.28
CA ALA A 18 -8.43 -7.19 1.08
C ALA A 18 -8.37 -8.54 1.81
N ARG A 19 -8.58 -8.53 3.11
CA ARG A 19 -8.57 -9.72 3.98
C ARG A 19 -9.98 -9.99 4.47
N PHE A 20 -10.42 -11.24 4.35
CA PHE A 20 -11.74 -11.68 4.79
C PHE A 20 -11.63 -12.55 6.02
N ALA A 21 -12.58 -12.37 6.95
CA ALA A 21 -12.76 -13.26 8.08
C ALA A 21 -13.14 -14.67 7.60
N THR A 22 -12.71 -15.69 8.32
CA THR A 22 -13.05 -17.08 8.01
C THR A 22 -14.35 -17.52 8.67
N GLU A 23 -14.81 -16.77 9.69
CA GLU A 23 -16.10 -16.96 10.35
C GLU A 23 -16.99 -15.74 10.15
N THR A 24 -18.30 -15.97 10.25
CA THR A 24 -19.28 -14.87 10.17
C THR A 24 -19.13 -13.94 11.36
N TYR A 25 -19.15 -12.63 11.09
CA TYR A 25 -19.16 -11.62 12.14
C TYR A 25 -20.44 -11.71 12.97
N ASP A 26 -20.27 -11.89 14.28
CA ASP A 26 -21.39 -12.00 15.24
C ASP A 26 -21.07 -11.26 16.53
N THR A 27 -21.80 -10.17 16.78
CA THR A 27 -21.64 -9.36 17.99
C THR A 27 -22.10 -10.07 19.27
N SER A 28 -22.90 -11.13 19.14
CA SER A 28 -23.35 -11.93 20.28
C SER A 28 -22.29 -12.92 20.77
N ASN A 29 -21.27 -13.21 19.95
CA ASN A 29 -20.18 -14.12 20.28
C ASN A 29 -18.80 -13.42 20.17
N PRO A 30 -18.40 -12.63 21.18
CA PRO A 30 -17.14 -11.90 21.16
C PRO A 30 -15.89 -12.79 21.23
N ASP A 31 -16.04 -14.06 21.62
CA ASP A 31 -14.94 -15.02 21.75
C ASP A 31 -14.55 -15.65 20.39
N GLU A 32 -15.41 -15.54 19.36
CA GLU A 32 -15.09 -16.02 18.00
C GLU A 32 -14.12 -15.09 17.27
N ARG A 33 -12.85 -15.28 17.56
CA ARG A 33 -11.78 -14.39 17.06
C ARG A 33 -11.67 -14.35 15.54
N CYS A 34 -11.96 -15.45 14.85
CA CYS A 34 -11.85 -15.53 13.38
C CYS A 34 -13.02 -14.85 12.66
N GLY A 35 -14.09 -14.51 13.36
CA GLY A 35 -15.18 -13.65 12.88
C GLY A 35 -14.89 -12.15 13.05
N HIS A 36 -14.12 -11.81 14.09
CA HIS A 36 -13.80 -10.41 14.41
C HIS A 36 -12.48 -9.91 13.84
N LEU A 37 -11.50 -10.81 13.64
CA LEU A 37 -10.15 -10.48 13.23
C LEU A 37 -9.79 -11.18 11.92
N THR A 38 -9.31 -10.44 10.93
CA THR A 38 -8.91 -10.96 9.62
C THR A 38 -7.39 -11.22 9.51
N ASN A 39 -6.67 -11.16 10.62
CA ASN A 39 -5.22 -11.37 10.67
C ASN A 39 -4.85 -12.76 10.16
N TYR A 40 -3.91 -12.85 9.22
CA TYR A 40 -3.41 -14.12 8.69
C TYR A 40 -2.90 -15.05 9.79
N SER A 41 -2.21 -14.51 10.79
CA SER A 41 -1.64 -15.26 11.90
C SER A 41 -2.68 -16.06 12.70
N LEU A 42 -3.92 -15.59 12.75
CA LEU A 42 -5.05 -16.24 13.40
C LEU A 42 -5.81 -17.15 12.43
N ASN A 43 -6.25 -16.56 11.32
CA ASN A 43 -7.15 -17.24 10.39
C ASN A 43 -6.51 -18.44 9.68
N LYS A 44 -5.19 -18.48 9.50
CA LYS A 44 -4.48 -19.60 8.86
C LYS A 44 -4.66 -20.96 9.54
N PHE A 45 -5.09 -20.97 10.80
CA PHE A 45 -5.36 -22.19 11.57
C PHE A 45 -6.83 -22.59 11.56
N ASN A 46 -7.72 -21.75 11.00
CA ASN A 46 -9.12 -22.07 10.85
C ASN A 46 -9.32 -22.99 9.64
N GLU A 47 -10.14 -24.02 9.77
CA GLU A 47 -10.42 -25.00 8.71
C GLU A 47 -11.05 -24.38 7.44
N LYS A 48 -11.75 -23.25 7.61
CA LYS A 48 -12.35 -22.49 6.50
C LYS A 48 -11.37 -21.56 5.79
N PHE A 49 -10.13 -21.47 6.29
CA PHE A 49 -9.13 -20.61 5.66
C PHE A 49 -8.72 -21.17 4.30
N VAL A 50 -8.89 -20.37 3.25
CA VAL A 50 -8.47 -20.72 1.89
C VAL A 50 -7.31 -19.82 1.47
N LYS A 51 -6.12 -20.44 1.31
CA LYS A 51 -4.93 -19.74 0.84
C LYS A 51 -5.03 -19.49 -0.66
N ASN A 52 -4.77 -18.26 -1.11
CA ASN A 52 -4.56 -17.99 -2.52
C ASN A 52 -3.23 -18.60 -2.97
N THR A 53 -3.27 -19.45 -3.98
CA THR A 53 -2.10 -20.16 -4.55
C THR A 53 -1.81 -19.78 -5.99
N ASN A 54 -2.66 -18.93 -6.60
CA ASN A 54 -2.52 -18.48 -7.98
C ASN A 54 -2.78 -16.96 -8.05
N GLU A 55 -1.79 -16.19 -8.49
CA GLU A 55 -1.89 -14.73 -8.60
C GLU A 55 -2.89 -14.25 -9.67
N GLU A 56 -3.17 -15.08 -10.70
CA GLU A 56 -4.18 -14.77 -11.72
C GLU A 56 -5.61 -14.85 -11.19
N GLN A 57 -5.81 -15.61 -10.10
CA GLN A 57 -7.10 -15.75 -9.40
C GLN A 57 -7.11 -14.82 -8.18
N ASP A 58 -7.04 -13.53 -8.43
CA ASP A 58 -6.87 -12.50 -7.40
C ASP A 58 -8.14 -12.23 -6.56
N ASP A 59 -9.26 -12.89 -6.88
CA ASP A 59 -10.54 -12.88 -6.18
C ASP A 59 -10.87 -14.21 -5.47
N ARG A 60 -9.87 -15.03 -5.19
CA ARG A 60 -10.04 -16.35 -4.55
C ARG A 60 -9.40 -16.40 -3.17
N GLY A 61 -10.03 -17.22 -2.30
CA GLY A 61 -9.56 -17.47 -0.94
C GLY A 61 -9.88 -16.36 0.03
N SER A 62 -9.19 -16.38 1.19
CA SER A 62 -9.41 -15.44 2.30
C SER A 62 -8.66 -14.11 2.13
N LYS A 63 -7.91 -13.96 1.03
CA LYS A 63 -7.16 -12.74 0.70
C LYS A 63 -7.28 -12.46 -0.80
N TRP A 64 -7.75 -11.26 -1.13
CA TRP A 64 -7.93 -10.80 -2.51
C TRP A 64 -7.05 -9.62 -2.82
N SER A 65 -6.85 -9.34 -4.12
CA SER A 65 -6.29 -8.05 -4.54
C SER A 65 -7.31 -6.92 -4.26
N LEU A 66 -6.79 -5.71 -4.09
CA LEU A 66 -7.66 -4.54 -3.95
C LEU A 66 -8.45 -4.29 -5.23
N THR A 67 -7.85 -4.55 -6.39
CA THR A 67 -8.53 -4.48 -7.69
C THR A 67 -9.71 -5.46 -7.77
N ALA A 68 -9.55 -6.71 -7.32
CA ALA A 68 -10.64 -7.68 -7.27
C ALA A 68 -11.74 -7.23 -6.31
N PHE A 69 -11.36 -6.71 -5.15
CA PHE A 69 -12.31 -6.16 -4.18
C PHE A 69 -13.09 -4.97 -4.74
N LYS A 70 -12.42 -4.05 -5.46
CA LYS A 70 -13.09 -2.94 -6.18
C LYS A 70 -14.14 -3.44 -7.17
N ARG A 71 -13.77 -4.44 -8.00
CA ARG A 71 -14.74 -5.05 -8.94
C ARG A 71 -15.96 -5.63 -8.21
N ARG A 72 -15.75 -6.26 -7.06
CA ARG A 72 -16.83 -6.82 -6.26
C ARG A 72 -17.76 -5.74 -5.70
N LEU A 73 -17.21 -4.63 -5.18
CA LEU A 73 -18.01 -3.51 -4.70
C LEU A 73 -18.85 -2.87 -5.82
N VAL A 74 -18.27 -2.72 -7.01
CA VAL A 74 -19.00 -2.21 -8.18
C VAL A 74 -20.15 -3.16 -8.55
N ALA A 75 -19.92 -4.45 -8.53
CA ALA A 75 -20.94 -5.45 -8.85
C ALA A 75 -22.10 -5.47 -7.83
N GLU A 76 -21.84 -5.20 -6.55
CA GLU A 76 -22.85 -5.22 -5.49
C GLU A 76 -23.55 -3.86 -5.29
N TRP A 77 -22.81 -2.76 -5.36
CA TRP A 77 -23.30 -1.42 -4.98
C TRP A 77 -23.43 -0.45 -6.16
N GLY A 78 -22.93 -0.83 -7.34
CA GLY A 78 -22.84 0.05 -8.51
C GLY A 78 -21.62 0.95 -8.49
N GLU A 79 -21.30 1.54 -9.66
CA GLU A 79 -20.09 2.35 -9.87
C GLU A 79 -20.04 3.58 -8.98
N ASP A 80 -21.17 4.32 -8.87
CA ASP A 80 -21.24 5.57 -8.11
C ASP A 80 -20.93 5.35 -6.62
N LYS A 81 -21.55 4.33 -6.02
CA LYS A 81 -21.34 4.00 -4.60
C LYS A 81 -19.93 3.48 -4.35
N ALA A 82 -19.42 2.62 -5.22
CA ALA A 82 -18.05 2.15 -5.13
C ALA A 82 -17.05 3.32 -5.21
N ALA A 83 -17.25 4.26 -6.13
CA ALA A 83 -16.42 5.46 -6.25
C ALA A 83 -16.51 6.38 -5.01
N GLU A 84 -17.70 6.49 -4.40
CA GLU A 84 -17.87 7.22 -3.12
C GLU A 84 -17.04 6.60 -2.00
N VAL A 85 -17.05 5.27 -1.87
CA VAL A 85 -16.26 4.54 -0.87
C VAL A 85 -14.76 4.82 -1.04
N TRP A 86 -14.25 4.76 -2.28
CA TRP A 86 -12.83 5.01 -2.53
C TRP A 86 -12.44 6.46 -2.24
N ARG A 87 -13.25 7.42 -2.62
CA ARG A 87 -13.02 8.82 -2.25
C ARG A 87 -13.01 9.04 -0.73
N ALA A 88 -13.86 8.32 -0.01
CA ALA A 88 -13.88 8.39 1.45
C ALA A 88 -12.64 7.74 2.08
N ILE A 89 -12.08 6.67 1.48
CA ILE A 89 -10.80 6.07 1.90
C ILE A 89 -9.65 7.04 1.63
N ASP A 90 -9.59 7.65 0.45
CA ASP A 90 -8.55 8.63 0.11
C ASP A 90 -8.58 9.82 1.09
N ASP A 91 -9.75 10.35 1.38
CA ASP A 91 -9.95 11.44 2.34
C ASP A 91 -9.53 11.04 3.76
N LEU A 92 -9.84 9.80 4.19
CA LEU A 92 -9.40 9.26 5.48
C LEU A 92 -7.86 9.19 5.57
N VAL A 93 -7.18 8.70 4.53
CA VAL A 93 -5.72 8.63 4.47
C VAL A 93 -5.11 10.03 4.53
N VAL A 94 -5.60 10.97 3.72
CA VAL A 94 -5.11 12.36 3.69
C VAL A 94 -5.27 13.03 5.04
N LYS A 95 -6.44 12.93 5.67
CA LYS A 95 -6.70 13.52 7.00
C LYS A 95 -5.81 12.92 8.08
N THR A 96 -5.55 11.63 8.01
CA THR A 96 -4.65 10.94 8.96
C THR A 96 -3.22 11.46 8.85
N VAL A 97 -2.71 11.60 7.61
CA VAL A 97 -1.36 12.13 7.38
C VAL A 97 -1.26 13.60 7.81
N ILE A 98 -2.26 14.44 7.50
CA ILE A 98 -2.32 15.83 7.95
C ILE A 98 -2.32 15.92 9.48
N ALA A 99 -3.03 15.03 10.18
CA ALA A 99 -3.05 15.04 11.64
C ALA A 99 -1.68 14.72 12.26
N ALA A 100 -0.83 13.96 11.59
CA ALA A 100 0.54 13.63 12.05
C ALA A 100 1.59 14.65 11.60
N GLU A 101 1.30 15.43 10.56
CA GLU A 101 2.23 16.35 9.90
C GLU A 101 2.94 17.31 10.88
N PRO A 102 2.25 18.02 11.82
CA PRO A 102 2.92 19.00 12.68
C PRO A 102 4.03 18.39 13.55
N SER A 103 3.79 17.18 14.08
CA SER A 103 4.77 16.46 14.92
C SER A 103 5.99 16.01 14.12
N ILE A 104 5.76 15.54 12.88
CA ILE A 104 6.84 15.07 12.00
C ILE A 104 7.65 16.26 11.48
N THR A 105 7.00 17.34 11.09
CA THR A 105 7.68 18.57 10.64
C THR A 105 8.56 19.14 11.73
N SER A 106 8.05 19.23 12.97
CA SER A 106 8.87 19.69 14.11
C SER A 106 10.10 18.80 14.33
N ALA A 107 9.94 17.48 14.29
CA ALA A 107 11.07 16.57 14.44
C ALA A 107 12.09 16.66 13.28
N LEU A 108 11.62 16.92 12.05
CA LEU A 108 12.50 17.16 10.90
C LEU A 108 13.27 18.49 11.04
N GLU A 109 12.64 19.55 11.49
CA GLU A 109 13.29 20.85 11.75
C GLU A 109 14.38 20.73 12.82
N ASP A 110 14.15 19.93 13.85
CA ASP A 110 15.13 19.69 14.92
C ASP A 110 16.33 18.83 14.45
N THR A 111 16.17 17.99 13.43
CA THR A 111 17.18 16.97 13.06
C THR A 111 17.81 17.20 11.70
N VAL A 112 17.13 17.87 10.78
CA VAL A 112 17.58 18.03 9.39
C VAL A 112 17.83 19.51 9.08
N PRO A 113 19.09 19.93 8.89
CA PRO A 113 19.44 21.35 8.68
C PRO A 113 18.74 21.99 7.47
N ALA A 114 18.40 21.22 6.43
CA ALA A 114 17.64 21.72 5.29
C ALA A 114 16.20 22.12 5.68
N ALA A 115 15.54 21.32 6.54
CA ALA A 115 14.20 21.62 7.04
C ALA A 115 14.19 22.93 7.86
N THR A 116 15.18 23.12 8.75
CA THR A 116 15.33 24.35 9.54
C THR A 116 15.43 25.62 8.66
N ARG A 117 15.97 25.50 7.45
CA ARG A 117 16.06 26.61 6.48
C ARG A 117 14.82 26.74 5.58
N GLY A 118 13.79 25.91 5.78
CA GLY A 118 12.61 25.86 4.92
C GLY A 118 12.87 25.27 3.52
N GLU A 119 13.98 24.54 3.36
CA GLU A 119 14.32 23.87 2.11
C GLU A 119 13.60 22.49 2.02
N PRO A 120 13.23 22.03 0.82
CA PRO A 120 12.62 20.71 0.65
C PRO A 120 13.56 19.60 1.12
N VAL A 121 13.08 18.77 2.05
CA VAL A 121 13.81 17.58 2.52
C VAL A 121 13.46 16.41 1.62
N ARG A 122 14.34 16.09 0.67
CA ARG A 122 14.15 15.01 -0.30
C ARG A 122 14.80 13.69 0.10
N GLN A 123 15.59 13.69 1.16
CA GLN A 123 16.32 12.51 1.64
C GLN A 123 15.46 11.60 2.53
N CYS A 124 14.34 12.10 3.02
CA CYS A 124 13.45 11.36 3.90
C CYS A 124 12.15 11.01 3.18
N PHE A 125 11.80 9.74 3.19
CA PHE A 125 10.50 9.26 2.79
C PHE A 125 10.05 8.14 3.72
N GLN A 126 8.75 7.91 3.81
CA GLN A 126 8.19 6.84 4.63
C GLN A 126 7.04 6.15 3.92
N VAL A 127 7.07 4.82 3.94
CA VAL A 127 5.94 3.98 3.53
C VAL A 127 5.11 3.67 4.77
N PHE A 128 3.80 3.89 4.67
CA PHE A 128 2.85 3.51 5.71
C PHE A 128 1.90 2.43 5.18
N GLY A 129 1.56 1.47 6.03
CA GLY A 129 0.49 0.52 5.77
C GLY A 129 -0.78 0.95 6.50
N PHE A 130 -1.84 1.26 5.76
CA PHE A 130 -3.14 1.62 6.32
C PHE A 130 -4.05 0.40 6.35
N ASP A 131 -4.51 0.02 7.52
CA ASP A 131 -5.56 -0.99 7.68
C ASP A 131 -6.91 -0.28 7.85
N VAL A 132 -7.80 -0.50 6.89
CA VAL A 132 -9.12 0.15 6.79
C VAL A 132 -10.22 -0.91 6.77
N MET A 133 -11.27 -0.70 7.54
CA MET A 133 -12.48 -1.53 7.55
C MET A 133 -13.66 -0.73 7.02
N LEU A 134 -14.53 -1.40 6.25
CA LEU A 134 -15.80 -0.82 5.80
C LEU A 134 -16.95 -1.38 6.64
N ASP A 135 -17.89 -0.52 7.00
CA ASP A 135 -19.17 -0.98 7.51
C ASP A 135 -20.14 -1.38 6.40
N ALA A 136 -21.33 -1.85 6.78
CA ALA A 136 -22.36 -2.27 5.83
C ALA A 136 -22.87 -1.15 4.90
N SER A 137 -22.64 0.12 5.25
CA SER A 137 -22.97 1.28 4.41
C SER A 137 -21.85 1.67 3.45
N GLY A 138 -20.67 1.06 3.60
CA GLY A 138 -19.44 1.41 2.88
C GLY A 138 -18.65 2.54 3.51
N LYS A 139 -18.98 2.97 4.74
CA LYS A 139 -18.20 3.96 5.45
C LYS A 139 -16.88 3.36 5.90
N PRO A 140 -15.73 3.99 5.57
CA PRO A 140 -14.43 3.52 6.02
C PRO A 140 -14.12 3.93 7.45
N TYR A 141 -13.47 3.02 8.18
CA TYR A 141 -12.90 3.23 9.50
C TYR A 141 -11.42 2.87 9.48
N LEU A 142 -10.59 3.78 9.95
CA LEU A 142 -9.18 3.51 10.17
C LEU A 142 -9.03 2.58 11.38
N LEU A 143 -8.39 1.44 11.19
CA LEU A 143 -8.06 0.53 12.28
C LEU A 143 -6.68 0.86 12.86
N GLU A 144 -5.66 0.89 11.99
CA GLU A 144 -4.29 1.23 12.37
C GLU A 144 -3.48 1.76 11.19
N VAL A 145 -2.36 2.41 11.51
CA VAL A 145 -1.31 2.80 10.55
C VAL A 145 -0.02 2.13 10.97
N ASN A 146 0.50 1.28 10.11
CA ASN A 146 1.77 0.59 10.32
C ASN A 146 2.91 1.43 9.77
N LEU A 147 3.87 1.81 10.62
CA LEU A 147 5.08 2.54 10.24
C LEU A 147 6.00 1.67 9.37
N ASP A 148 6.13 0.39 9.73
CA ASP A 148 6.91 -0.59 8.99
C ASP A 148 5.99 -1.71 8.47
N PRO A 149 5.29 -1.49 7.36
CA PRO A 149 4.37 -2.50 6.83
C PRO A 149 5.13 -3.77 6.43
N ALA A 150 4.59 -4.92 6.80
CA ALA A 150 5.24 -6.21 6.58
C ALA A 150 5.42 -6.51 5.07
N LEU A 151 6.66 -6.57 4.60
CA LEU A 151 7.00 -6.90 3.22
C LEU A 151 7.09 -8.42 2.96
N ARG A 152 6.97 -9.25 4.00
CA ARG A 152 6.96 -10.72 3.86
C ARG A 152 5.84 -11.14 2.90
N THR A 153 6.15 -12.10 2.05
CA THR A 153 5.22 -12.67 1.05
C THR A 153 4.82 -14.08 1.47
N GLU A 154 3.52 -14.31 1.66
CA GLU A 154 2.95 -15.59 2.10
C GLU A 154 2.23 -16.31 0.93
N SER A 155 2.03 -15.64 -0.18
CA SER A 155 1.37 -16.15 -1.38
C SER A 155 1.91 -15.48 -2.65
N PRO A 156 1.70 -16.08 -3.84
CA PRO A 156 2.02 -15.44 -5.12
C PRO A 156 1.37 -14.06 -5.27
N LEU A 157 0.14 -13.89 -4.80
CA LEU A 157 -0.57 -12.62 -4.80
C LEU A 157 0.16 -11.55 -3.95
N ASP A 158 0.65 -11.91 -2.74
CA ASP A 158 1.45 -11.00 -1.92
C ASP A 158 2.73 -10.57 -2.65
N LEU A 159 3.41 -11.53 -3.30
CA LEU A 159 4.63 -11.25 -4.03
C LEU A 159 4.39 -10.26 -5.17
N ARG A 160 3.37 -10.48 -5.99
CA ARG A 160 3.00 -9.59 -7.10
C ARG A 160 2.73 -8.17 -6.61
N ILE A 161 1.85 -8.02 -5.60
CA ILE A 161 1.42 -6.69 -5.13
C ILE A 161 2.57 -5.95 -4.44
N LYS A 162 3.30 -6.63 -3.56
CA LYS A 162 4.36 -5.99 -2.78
C LYS A 162 5.60 -5.68 -3.63
N SER A 163 5.97 -6.53 -4.58
CA SER A 163 7.08 -6.24 -5.50
C SER A 163 6.76 -5.08 -6.43
N GLY A 164 5.53 -5.02 -6.97
CA GLY A 164 5.05 -3.88 -7.75
C GLY A 164 5.11 -2.58 -6.96
N MET A 165 4.58 -2.58 -5.73
CA MET A 165 4.62 -1.42 -4.84
C MET A 165 6.06 -0.96 -4.55
N LEU A 166 7.00 -1.88 -4.29
CA LEU A 166 8.39 -1.53 -4.07
C LEU A 166 9.06 -0.96 -5.32
N THR A 167 8.75 -1.51 -6.49
CA THR A 167 9.27 -1.00 -7.76
C THR A 167 8.80 0.43 -7.99
N ASP A 168 7.51 0.70 -7.85
CA ASP A 168 6.95 2.04 -8.01
C ASP A 168 7.49 3.02 -6.96
N LEU A 169 7.65 2.57 -5.72
CA LEU A 169 8.26 3.36 -4.66
C LEU A 169 9.68 3.80 -5.05
N LEU A 170 10.54 2.87 -5.49
CA LEU A 170 11.91 3.18 -5.87
C LEU A 170 11.97 4.14 -7.06
N ASN A 171 11.04 4.00 -8.01
CA ASN A 171 10.90 4.94 -9.12
C ASN A 171 10.49 6.33 -8.68
N VAL A 172 9.49 6.45 -7.77
CA VAL A 172 9.00 7.73 -7.26
C VAL A 172 10.05 8.46 -6.43
N VAL A 173 10.79 7.74 -5.56
CA VAL A 173 11.85 8.37 -4.74
C VAL A 173 13.13 8.65 -5.52
N GLY A 174 13.27 8.09 -6.74
CA GLY A 174 14.39 8.37 -7.63
C GLY A 174 15.72 7.85 -7.09
N MET A 175 15.75 6.63 -6.54
CA MET A 175 17.01 6.04 -6.08
C MET A 175 17.97 5.83 -7.25
N PRO A 176 19.16 6.47 -7.25
CA PRO A 176 20.14 6.27 -8.32
C PRO A 176 20.68 4.84 -8.26
N LEU A 177 20.63 4.13 -9.38
CA LEU A 177 21.33 2.86 -9.49
C LEU A 177 22.84 3.11 -9.42
N PRO A 178 23.61 2.27 -8.69
CA PRO A 178 25.06 2.36 -8.73
C PRO A 178 25.52 2.17 -10.18
N PRO A 179 26.57 2.91 -10.62
CA PRO A 179 27.12 2.70 -11.95
C PRO A 179 27.45 1.22 -12.12
N ARG A 180 26.90 0.62 -13.16
CA ARG A 180 27.15 -0.78 -13.49
C ARG A 180 28.67 -0.94 -13.69
N ALA A 181 29.30 -1.77 -12.87
CA ALA A 181 30.72 -2.09 -13.10
C ALA A 181 30.84 -2.55 -14.55
N ALA A 182 31.74 -1.92 -15.31
CA ALA A 182 31.96 -2.24 -16.72
C ALA A 182 32.43 -3.69 -16.83
N THR A 183 31.49 -4.61 -16.96
CA THR A 183 31.79 -5.96 -17.41
C THR A 183 31.93 -5.90 -18.91
N ALA A 184 33.07 -6.41 -19.42
CA ALA A 184 33.39 -6.42 -20.81
C ALA A 184 32.18 -6.85 -21.67
N ALA A 185 31.76 -5.95 -22.55
CA ALA A 185 30.94 -6.13 -23.75
C ALA A 185 29.72 -7.08 -23.64
N ASP A 186 28.59 -6.57 -23.18
CA ASP A 186 27.28 -7.09 -23.58
C ASP A 186 26.52 -6.00 -24.38
N PRO A 187 26.42 -6.13 -25.71
CA PRO A 187 25.77 -5.11 -26.57
C PRO A 187 24.26 -4.93 -26.32
N LYS A 188 23.60 -5.86 -25.57
CA LYS A 188 22.19 -5.75 -25.20
C LYS A 188 21.96 -4.84 -24.00
N ALA A 189 22.95 -4.68 -23.12
CA ALA A 189 22.83 -3.88 -21.91
C ALA A 189 22.67 -2.39 -22.19
N ASP A 190 23.26 -1.87 -23.26
CA ASP A 190 23.20 -0.44 -23.64
C ASP A 190 21.81 -0.05 -24.17
N ALA A 191 21.10 -0.98 -24.80
CA ALA A 191 19.77 -0.72 -25.34
C ALA A 191 18.71 -0.59 -24.22
N ASP A 192 18.80 -1.39 -23.16
CA ASP A 192 17.85 -1.38 -22.04
C ASP A 192 18.02 -0.12 -21.17
N VAL A 193 19.25 0.38 -21.01
CA VAL A 193 19.52 1.64 -20.29
C VAL A 193 19.01 2.85 -21.08
N ALA A 194 19.10 2.83 -22.41
CA ALA A 194 18.58 3.90 -23.25
C ALA A 194 17.04 3.97 -23.23
N ILE A 195 16.36 2.81 -23.14
CA ILE A 195 14.90 2.74 -23.03
C ILE A 195 14.43 3.26 -21.68
N ALA A 196 15.12 2.92 -20.58
CA ALA A 196 14.79 3.42 -19.24
C ALA A 196 15.02 4.94 -19.11
N ALA A 197 16.08 5.47 -19.71
CA ALA A 197 16.35 6.91 -19.73
C ALA A 197 15.34 7.71 -20.57
N ALA A 198 14.85 7.14 -21.67
CA ALA A 198 13.82 7.77 -22.50
C ALA A 198 12.44 7.79 -21.83
N ALA A 199 12.11 6.78 -21.03
CA ALA A 199 10.86 6.74 -20.26
C ALA A 199 10.82 7.78 -19.12
N LEU A 200 11.96 8.13 -18.53
CA LEU A 200 12.08 9.16 -17.49
C LEU A 200 12.06 10.60 -18.03
N ALA A 201 12.27 10.80 -19.32
CA ALA A 201 12.25 12.14 -19.96
C ALA A 201 10.85 12.57 -20.45
N THR A 202 9.82 11.71 -20.30
CA THR A 202 8.48 11.96 -20.84
C THR A 202 7.39 12.06 -19.74
N VAL A 203 7.78 12.30 -18.47
CA VAL A 203 6.85 12.54 -17.35
C VAL A 203 6.99 13.95 -16.82
#